data_8e0494969f9d7190a628212019116700
#
_entry.id   8e0494969f9d7190a628212019116700
#
_cell.length_a   1.000
_cell.length_b   1.000
_cell.length_c   1.000
_cell.angle_alpha   90.00
_cell.angle_beta   90.00
_cell.angle_gamma   90.00
#
_symmetry.space_group_name_H-M   'P 1'
#
loop_
_entity.id
_entity.type
_entity.pdbx_description
1 polymer ?
#
loop_
_entity_poly.entity_id
_entity_poly.type
_entity_poly.pdbx_seq_one_letter_code
_entity_poly.pdbx_strand_id
1 'polypeptide(L)'
;MRLVQGDVGSGKTLVAALAALRAIAHGKQVALMAPTELLAEQHANNFRNWFEPLGIEVGWLAGKQKGKARLSQQEAIASGQVQMIVGTHAIFQEQVQFNGLALVIIDEQHRFGVHQRLALWEKGQQQGFHPHQLIMTATPIPRTLAMTAYADLDTSVIDELPPGRTPVTTVAIPDTRRTDIIDRVRHACMTEGRQAYWVCTLIEESELLEAQAAEATWEELKLALPELNVGLVHGRMKPAEKQAVMASFK
;
A
#
# COMPACT_ATOMS: atom_id res chain seq x y z
N MET A 1 -10.42 12.31 13.09
CA MET A 1 -9.88 11.29 12.15
C MET A 1 -10.56 11.43 10.80
N ARG A 2 -9.86 11.26 9.66
CA ARG A 2 -10.47 11.37 8.32
C ARG A 2 -10.03 10.22 7.41
N LEU A 3 -11.00 9.62 6.72
CA LEU A 3 -10.77 8.63 5.67
C LEU A 3 -10.84 9.30 4.31
N VAL A 4 -9.80 9.14 3.49
CA VAL A 4 -9.81 9.48 2.06
C VAL A 4 -9.91 8.19 1.27
N GLN A 5 -11.04 8.02 0.61
CA GLN A 5 -11.34 6.87 -0.22
C GLN A 5 -11.32 7.27 -1.69
N GLY A 6 -10.75 6.42 -2.54
CA GLY A 6 -10.70 6.64 -3.98
C GLY A 6 -9.98 5.50 -4.67
N ASP A 7 -10.19 5.33 -5.96
CA ASP A 7 -9.55 4.27 -6.73
C ASP A 7 -8.01 4.40 -6.76
N VAL A 8 -7.32 3.33 -7.16
CA VAL A 8 -5.86 3.36 -7.37
C VAL A 8 -5.54 4.39 -8.47
N GLY A 9 -4.63 5.32 -8.16
CA GLY A 9 -4.28 6.40 -9.10
C GLY A 9 -5.22 7.62 -9.07
N SER A 10 -6.24 7.66 -8.20
CA SER A 10 -7.18 8.80 -8.08
C SER A 10 -6.58 10.06 -7.44
N GLY A 11 -5.32 10.02 -7.00
CA GLY A 11 -4.67 11.17 -6.39
C GLY A 11 -4.71 11.24 -4.86
N LYS A 12 -5.13 10.17 -4.15
CA LYS A 12 -5.14 10.14 -2.67
C LYS A 12 -3.80 10.56 -2.04
N THR A 13 -2.69 10.08 -2.60
CA THR A 13 -1.34 10.41 -2.11
C THR A 13 -1.01 11.89 -2.27
N LEU A 14 -1.50 12.54 -3.33
CA LEU A 14 -1.34 13.99 -3.51
C LEU A 14 -2.14 14.77 -2.46
N VAL A 15 -3.37 14.35 -2.17
CA VAL A 15 -4.18 14.94 -1.09
C VAL A 15 -3.44 14.82 0.25
N ALA A 16 -2.85 13.66 0.53
CA ALA A 16 -2.05 13.45 1.73
C ALA A 16 -0.80 14.35 1.77
N ALA A 17 -0.13 14.54 0.64
CA ALA A 17 1.03 15.43 0.53
C ALA A 17 0.65 16.90 0.82
N LEU A 18 -0.47 17.37 0.30
CA LEU A 18 -0.97 18.72 0.59
C LEU A 18 -1.34 18.90 2.08
N ALA A 19 -1.95 17.89 2.69
CA ALA A 19 -2.22 17.91 4.13
C ALA A 19 -0.92 17.91 4.96
N ALA A 20 0.10 17.14 4.53
CA ALA A 20 1.41 17.14 5.15
C ALA A 20 2.10 18.49 5.05
N LEU A 21 2.09 19.12 3.88
CA LEU A 21 2.65 20.47 3.69
C LEU A 21 2.01 21.50 4.62
N ARG A 22 0.70 21.39 4.86
CA ARG A 22 -0.01 22.26 5.79
C ARG A 22 0.52 22.13 7.22
N ALA A 23 0.78 20.92 7.70
CA ALA A 23 1.36 20.68 9.02
C ALA A 23 2.83 21.17 9.10
N ILE A 24 3.63 20.87 8.08
CA ILE A 24 5.04 21.24 8.00
C ILE A 24 5.20 22.77 7.97
N ALA A 25 4.35 23.49 7.25
CA ALA A 25 4.34 24.95 7.21
C ALA A 25 4.11 25.60 8.60
N HIS A 26 3.60 24.85 9.57
CA HIS A 26 3.46 25.27 10.97
C HIS A 26 4.56 24.69 11.88
N GLY A 27 5.68 24.25 11.32
CA GLY A 27 6.81 23.70 12.06
C GLY A 27 6.52 22.34 12.72
N LYS A 28 5.53 21.59 12.21
CA LYS A 28 5.13 20.30 12.77
C LYS A 28 5.67 19.13 11.95
N GLN A 29 5.73 17.95 12.58
CA GLN A 29 6.11 16.72 11.92
C GLN A 29 4.92 15.94 11.41
N VAL A 30 5.14 15.20 10.34
CA VAL A 30 4.18 14.30 9.69
C VAL A 30 4.79 12.93 9.50
N ALA A 31 4.07 11.89 9.85
CA ALA A 31 4.46 10.51 9.62
C ALA A 31 3.51 9.82 8.64
N LEU A 32 4.05 9.15 7.62
CA LEU A 32 3.31 8.30 6.69
C LEU A 32 3.72 6.85 6.90
N MET A 33 2.75 6.02 7.21
CA MET A 33 2.93 4.59 7.40
C MET A 33 2.28 3.79 6.26
N ALA A 34 3.06 2.90 5.66
CA ALA A 34 2.57 1.93 4.68
C ALA A 34 2.75 0.49 5.19
N PRO A 35 1.90 -0.47 4.74
CA PRO A 35 1.89 -1.83 5.28
C PRO A 35 3.12 -2.67 4.89
N THR A 36 3.78 -2.34 3.79
CA THR A 36 4.95 -3.06 3.28
C THR A 36 6.10 -2.12 2.97
N GLU A 37 7.33 -2.62 3.02
CA GLU A 37 8.52 -1.83 2.67
C GLU A 37 8.45 -1.30 1.23
N LEU A 38 7.96 -2.11 0.29
CA LEU A 38 7.82 -1.71 -1.11
C LEU A 38 6.88 -0.51 -1.29
N LEU A 39 5.71 -0.54 -0.65
CA LEU A 39 4.76 0.57 -0.70
C LEU A 39 5.31 1.81 0.02
N ALA A 40 5.96 1.61 1.16
CA ALA A 40 6.61 2.70 1.89
C ALA A 40 7.71 3.36 1.04
N GLU A 41 8.52 2.58 0.32
CA GLU A 41 9.55 3.09 -0.59
C GLU A 41 8.94 3.89 -1.76
N GLN A 42 7.86 3.40 -2.35
CA GLN A 42 7.13 4.13 -3.38
C GLN A 42 6.61 5.48 -2.86
N HIS A 43 6.03 5.50 -1.66
CA HIS A 43 5.61 6.75 -1.03
C HIS A 43 6.80 7.67 -0.75
N ALA A 44 7.90 7.15 -0.19
CA ALA A 44 9.09 7.93 0.08
C ALA A 44 9.64 8.60 -1.18
N ASN A 45 9.69 7.89 -2.30
CA ASN A 45 10.15 8.43 -3.57
C ASN A 45 9.20 9.52 -4.11
N ASN A 46 7.88 9.31 -4.02
CA ASN A 46 6.90 10.32 -4.41
C ASN A 46 7.04 11.59 -3.56
N PHE A 47 7.13 11.45 -2.24
CA PHE A 47 7.27 12.58 -1.33
C PHE A 47 8.61 13.30 -1.50
N ARG A 48 9.72 12.61 -1.75
CA ARG A 48 11.01 13.22 -2.08
C ARG A 48 10.89 14.08 -3.35
N ASN A 49 10.32 13.52 -4.41
CA ASN A 49 10.14 14.25 -5.67
C ASN A 49 9.33 15.55 -5.51
N TRP A 50 8.36 15.56 -4.59
CA TRP A 50 7.53 16.74 -4.36
C TRP A 50 8.12 17.71 -3.32
N PHE A 51 8.81 17.21 -2.31
CA PHE A 51 9.18 17.96 -1.11
C PHE A 51 10.63 18.46 -1.13
N GLU A 52 11.57 17.71 -1.71
CA GLU A 52 12.96 18.14 -1.82
C GLU A 52 13.13 19.47 -2.60
N PRO A 53 12.39 19.70 -3.72
CA PRO A 53 12.41 21.00 -4.39
C PRO A 53 11.91 22.17 -3.53
N LEU A 54 11.15 21.87 -2.46
CA LEU A 54 10.67 22.86 -1.49
C LEU A 54 11.61 23.01 -0.28
N GLY A 55 12.76 22.33 -0.27
CA GLY A 55 13.71 22.31 0.85
C GLY A 55 13.26 21.48 2.04
N ILE A 56 12.31 20.57 1.87
CA ILE A 56 11.80 19.68 2.93
C ILE A 56 12.44 18.30 2.77
N GLU A 57 13.20 17.88 3.79
CA GLU A 57 13.83 16.58 3.84
C GLU A 57 12.80 15.48 4.19
N VAL A 58 12.87 14.35 3.49
CA VAL A 58 12.03 13.18 3.73
C VAL A 58 12.84 12.07 4.39
N GLY A 59 12.55 11.83 5.67
CA GLY A 59 13.15 10.74 6.44
C GLY A 59 12.55 9.38 6.11
N TRP A 60 13.34 8.35 6.31
CA TRP A 60 12.97 6.97 6.02
C TRP A 60 13.22 6.04 7.21
N LEU A 61 12.20 5.28 7.63
CA LEU A 61 12.31 4.25 8.65
C LEU A 61 11.60 2.95 8.23
N ALA A 62 12.40 1.91 8.01
CA ALA A 62 11.91 0.56 7.72
C ALA A 62 12.50 -0.47 8.69
N GLY A 63 11.84 -1.64 8.80
CA GLY A 63 12.24 -2.68 9.74
C GLY A 63 13.62 -3.27 9.51
N LYS A 64 14.08 -3.30 8.25
CA LYS A 64 15.40 -3.83 7.88
C LYS A 64 16.57 -2.88 8.14
N GLN A 65 16.32 -1.60 8.34
CA GLN A 65 17.38 -0.65 8.70
C GLN A 65 17.97 -0.98 10.07
N LYS A 66 19.30 -1.11 10.14
CA LYS A 66 20.05 -1.41 11.36
C LYS A 66 21.27 -0.49 11.50
N GLY A 67 21.82 -0.43 12.72
CA GLY A 67 23.09 0.25 13.00
C GLY A 67 23.04 1.77 12.90
N LYS A 68 24.17 2.39 12.52
CA LYS A 68 24.36 3.85 12.52
C LYS A 68 23.34 4.62 11.67
N ALA A 69 22.97 4.09 10.51
CA ALA A 69 21.99 4.76 9.63
C ALA A 69 20.61 4.89 10.30
N ARG A 70 20.16 3.87 11.04
CA ARG A 70 18.91 3.94 11.79
C ARG A 70 18.99 4.95 12.94
N LEU A 71 20.09 4.94 13.71
CA LEU A 71 20.29 5.88 14.81
C LEU A 71 20.32 7.32 14.32
N SER A 72 21.04 7.62 13.23
CA SER A 72 21.09 8.96 12.64
C SER A 72 19.69 9.44 12.20
N GLN A 73 18.87 8.58 11.61
CA GLN A 73 17.49 8.93 11.26
C GLN A 73 16.63 9.19 12.51
N GLN A 74 16.77 8.38 13.55
CA GLN A 74 16.04 8.59 14.81
C GLN A 74 16.43 9.90 15.49
N GLU A 75 17.70 10.28 15.48
CA GLU A 75 18.20 11.56 15.99
C GLU A 75 17.67 12.74 15.18
N ALA A 76 17.67 12.65 13.86
CA ALA A 76 17.12 13.68 12.96
C ALA A 76 15.61 13.88 13.15
N ILE A 77 14.86 12.81 13.43
CA ILE A 77 13.46 12.87 13.79
C ILE A 77 13.26 13.52 15.16
N ALA A 78 14.01 13.06 16.17
CA ALA A 78 13.89 13.57 17.53
C ALA A 78 14.26 15.04 17.66
N SER A 79 15.22 15.52 16.87
CA SER A 79 15.60 16.93 16.83
C SER A 79 14.63 17.83 16.07
N GLY A 80 13.71 17.24 15.29
CA GLY A 80 12.79 17.98 14.40
C GLY A 80 13.43 18.43 13.09
N GLN A 81 14.67 18.05 12.79
CA GLN A 81 15.34 18.35 11.53
C GLN A 81 14.56 17.76 10.34
N VAL A 82 14.09 16.52 10.48
CA VAL A 82 13.25 15.86 9.49
C VAL A 82 11.79 16.05 9.88
N GLN A 83 11.02 16.70 9.02
CA GLN A 83 9.61 16.99 9.27
C GLN A 83 8.64 16.03 8.56
N MET A 84 9.04 15.41 7.45
CA MET A 84 8.26 14.36 6.78
C MET A 84 8.94 13.02 6.94
N ILE A 85 8.29 12.06 7.58
CA ILE A 85 8.82 10.72 7.85
C ILE A 85 7.95 9.69 7.14
N VAL A 86 8.56 8.84 6.32
CA VAL A 86 7.88 7.75 5.61
C VAL A 86 8.49 6.42 6.02
N GLY A 87 7.67 5.41 6.20
CA GLY A 87 8.17 4.06 6.49
C GLY A 87 7.08 3.05 6.79
N THR A 88 7.47 1.97 7.43
CA THR A 88 6.56 0.91 7.89
C THR A 88 6.19 1.13 9.36
N HIS A 89 5.58 0.13 10.00
CA HIS A 89 5.31 0.15 11.45
C HIS A 89 6.56 0.46 12.32
N ALA A 90 7.76 0.38 11.74
CA ALA A 90 9.01 0.75 12.41
C ALA A 90 9.05 2.21 12.90
N ILE A 91 8.26 3.09 12.29
CA ILE A 91 8.11 4.50 12.69
C ILE A 91 7.57 4.63 14.13
N PHE A 92 6.73 3.70 14.55
CA PHE A 92 6.03 3.75 15.84
C PHE A 92 6.64 2.84 16.92
N GLN A 93 7.85 2.33 16.71
CA GLN A 93 8.58 1.61 17.75
C GLN A 93 9.01 2.56 18.88
N GLU A 94 9.15 2.04 20.10
CA GLU A 94 9.41 2.83 21.31
C GLU A 94 10.64 3.77 21.20
N GLN A 95 11.64 3.35 20.46
CA GLN A 95 12.89 4.11 20.29
C GLN A 95 12.76 5.35 19.39
N VAL A 96 11.68 5.48 18.63
CA VAL A 96 11.46 6.62 17.74
C VAL A 96 10.74 7.71 18.52
N GLN A 97 11.36 8.86 18.69
CA GLN A 97 10.77 10.02 19.36
C GLN A 97 10.48 11.11 18.33
N PHE A 98 9.29 11.70 18.39
CA PHE A 98 8.88 12.81 17.54
C PHE A 98 8.98 14.15 18.29
N ASN A 99 9.24 15.21 17.54
CA ASN A 99 9.25 16.58 18.06
C ASN A 99 8.07 17.36 17.42
N GLY A 100 6.87 17.20 17.97
CA GLY A 100 5.68 17.89 17.49
C GLY A 100 4.98 17.19 16.32
N LEU A 101 4.76 15.87 16.43
CA LEU A 101 3.96 15.11 15.45
C LEU A 101 2.51 15.61 15.46
N ALA A 102 2.05 16.18 14.32
CA ALA A 102 0.71 16.74 14.18
C ALA A 102 -0.20 15.94 13.24
N LEU A 103 0.37 15.18 12.31
CA LEU A 103 -0.39 14.41 11.34
C LEU A 103 0.24 13.02 11.15
N VAL A 104 -0.60 12.00 11.21
CA VAL A 104 -0.25 10.62 10.86
C VAL A 104 -1.08 10.21 9.64
N ILE A 105 -0.40 9.84 8.56
CA ILE A 105 -1.01 9.34 7.34
C ILE A 105 -0.84 7.82 7.33
N ILE A 106 -1.93 7.09 7.11
CA ILE A 106 -1.96 5.63 7.14
C ILE A 106 -2.50 5.14 5.80
N ASP A 107 -1.66 4.43 5.06
CA ASP A 107 -2.08 3.80 3.81
C ASP A 107 -2.59 2.38 4.08
N GLU A 108 -3.76 2.02 3.52
CA GLU A 108 -4.38 0.70 3.63
C GLU A 108 -4.47 0.16 5.07
N GLN A 109 -5.09 0.93 5.96
CA GLN A 109 -5.19 0.67 7.40
C GLN A 109 -5.72 -0.74 7.75
N HIS A 110 -6.55 -1.35 6.91
CA HIS A 110 -7.11 -2.69 7.14
C HIS A 110 -6.03 -3.80 7.23
N ARG A 111 -4.82 -3.52 6.75
CA ARG A 111 -3.66 -4.42 6.85
C ARG A 111 -2.91 -4.32 8.18
N PHE A 112 -3.31 -3.41 9.06
CA PHE A 112 -2.68 -3.22 10.38
C PHE A 112 -3.50 -3.84 11.50
N GLY A 113 -2.84 -4.54 12.41
CA GLY A 113 -3.45 -5.11 13.61
C GLY A 113 -3.91 -4.04 14.62
N VAL A 114 -4.80 -4.43 15.54
CA VAL A 114 -5.36 -3.53 16.58
C VAL A 114 -4.26 -2.90 17.42
N HIS A 115 -3.24 -3.66 17.83
CA HIS A 115 -2.10 -3.18 18.63
C HIS A 115 -1.28 -2.10 17.91
N GLN A 116 -1.10 -2.22 16.60
CA GLN A 116 -0.38 -1.22 15.80
C GLN A 116 -1.14 0.10 15.74
N ARG A 117 -2.47 0.04 15.67
CA ARG A 117 -3.34 1.23 15.67
C ARG A 117 -3.33 1.96 17.01
N LEU A 118 -3.35 1.22 18.12
CA LEU A 118 -3.24 1.78 19.47
C LEU A 118 -1.87 2.46 19.70
N ALA A 119 -0.78 1.80 19.30
CA ALA A 119 0.56 2.38 19.41
C ALA A 119 0.72 3.69 18.63
N LEU A 120 0.04 3.82 17.50
CA LEU A 120 -0.05 5.07 16.72
C LEU A 120 -0.69 6.20 17.52
N TRP A 121 -1.75 5.89 18.25
CA TRP A 121 -2.51 6.87 19.00
C TRP A 121 -1.78 7.34 20.25
N GLU A 122 -1.16 6.41 20.98
CA GLU A 122 -0.40 6.68 22.20
C GLU A 122 0.89 7.46 21.94
N LYS A 123 1.64 7.11 20.89
CA LYS A 123 2.92 7.78 20.57
C LYS A 123 2.80 9.21 20.07
N GLY A 124 1.67 9.54 19.49
CA GLY A 124 1.40 10.92 19.07
C GLY A 124 0.98 11.83 20.20
N GLN A 125 0.73 11.30 21.40
CA GLN A 125 0.29 12.11 22.53
C GLN A 125 1.48 12.90 23.10
N GLN A 126 1.51 14.19 22.79
CA GLN A 126 2.43 15.14 23.40
C GLN A 126 1.64 16.29 24.02
N GLN A 127 1.91 16.57 25.29
CA GLN A 127 1.29 17.69 26.02
C GLN A 127 -0.26 17.71 26.00
N GLY A 128 -0.90 16.53 25.97
CA GLY A 128 -2.37 16.43 25.94
C GLY A 128 -3.00 16.56 24.55
N PHE A 129 -2.21 16.69 23.50
CA PHE A 129 -2.68 16.72 22.11
C PHE A 129 -2.38 15.41 21.41
N HIS A 130 -3.31 14.95 20.58
CA HIS A 130 -3.13 13.80 19.68
C HIS A 130 -2.96 14.27 18.24
N PRO A 131 -2.11 13.61 17.43
CA PRO A 131 -1.98 13.93 16.03
C PRO A 131 -3.28 13.64 15.28
N HIS A 132 -3.57 14.45 14.28
CA HIS A 132 -4.63 14.14 13.32
C HIS A 132 -4.27 12.85 12.57
N GLN A 133 -5.28 12.06 12.25
CA GLN A 133 -5.10 10.84 11.47
C GLN A 133 -5.81 10.97 10.11
N LEU A 134 -5.06 10.76 9.05
CA LEU A 134 -5.53 10.69 7.67
C LEU A 134 -5.34 9.27 7.16
N ILE A 135 -6.43 8.56 6.95
CA ILE A 135 -6.43 7.18 6.46
C ILE A 135 -6.70 7.22 4.96
N MET A 136 -5.90 6.51 4.18
CA MET A 136 -6.12 6.34 2.76
C MET A 136 -6.48 4.90 2.44
N THR A 137 -7.45 4.68 1.56
CA THR A 137 -7.75 3.34 1.04
C THR A 137 -8.31 3.39 -0.37
N ALA A 138 -7.96 2.39 -1.17
CA ALA A 138 -8.59 2.13 -2.45
C ALA A 138 -9.81 1.20 -2.33
N THR A 139 -9.95 0.51 -1.19
CA THR A 139 -11.07 -0.39 -0.96
C THR A 139 -12.32 0.41 -0.61
N PRO A 140 -13.43 0.29 -1.37
CA PRO A 140 -14.67 0.94 -1.01
C PRO A 140 -15.24 0.36 0.29
N ILE A 141 -15.30 1.19 1.32
CA ILE A 141 -15.91 0.85 2.60
C ILE A 141 -17.27 1.54 2.67
N PRO A 142 -18.38 0.81 2.81
CA PRO A 142 -19.68 1.44 3.01
C PRO A 142 -19.65 2.42 4.17
N ARG A 143 -20.20 3.62 3.97
CA ARG A 143 -20.16 4.71 4.97
C ARG A 143 -20.69 4.26 6.33
N THR A 144 -21.74 3.46 6.35
CA THR A 144 -22.33 2.88 7.57
C THR A 144 -21.34 1.97 8.30
N LEU A 145 -20.58 1.14 7.59
CA LEU A 145 -19.57 0.27 8.18
C LEU A 145 -18.37 1.10 8.69
N ALA A 146 -17.95 2.12 7.96
CA ALA A 146 -16.89 3.02 8.39
C ALA A 146 -17.25 3.74 9.69
N MET A 147 -18.49 4.23 9.81
CA MET A 147 -19.00 4.88 11.03
C MET A 147 -19.15 3.91 12.20
N THR A 148 -19.49 2.64 11.95
CA THR A 148 -19.62 1.62 13.01
C THR A 148 -18.26 1.14 13.52
N ALA A 149 -17.29 1.01 12.63
CA ALA A 149 -15.95 0.56 12.99
C ALA A 149 -15.06 1.67 13.61
N TYR A 150 -15.39 2.95 13.35
CA TYR A 150 -14.60 4.12 13.76
C TYR A 150 -15.56 5.27 14.12
N ALA A 151 -16.00 5.34 15.36
CA ALA A 151 -17.07 6.23 15.85
C ALA A 151 -16.97 7.72 15.43
N ASP A 152 -15.76 8.25 15.18
CA ASP A 152 -15.51 9.65 14.82
C ASP A 152 -14.76 9.79 13.47
N LEU A 153 -15.13 8.98 12.46
CA LEU A 153 -14.47 8.99 11.17
C LEU A 153 -15.22 9.84 10.15
N ASP A 154 -14.67 11.00 9.84
CA ASP A 154 -15.07 11.77 8.66
C ASP A 154 -14.60 11.11 7.37
N THR A 155 -15.45 11.06 6.36
CA THR A 155 -15.11 10.43 5.08
C THR A 155 -15.12 11.44 3.94
N SER A 156 -14.06 11.43 3.13
CA SER A 156 -13.96 12.13 1.86
C SER A 156 -13.75 11.11 0.74
N VAL A 157 -14.55 11.20 -0.32
CA VAL A 157 -14.50 10.27 -1.45
C VAL A 157 -14.02 11.02 -2.67
N ILE A 158 -13.00 10.47 -3.36
CA ILE A 158 -12.61 10.87 -4.70
C ILE A 158 -13.38 9.94 -5.63
N ASP A 159 -14.44 10.43 -6.24
CA ASP A 159 -15.42 9.67 -7.02
C ASP A 159 -15.11 9.63 -8.52
N GLU A 160 -14.14 10.42 -8.97
CA GLU A 160 -13.67 10.38 -10.35
C GLU A 160 -12.64 9.27 -10.56
N LEU A 161 -12.77 8.55 -11.67
CA LEU A 161 -11.75 7.61 -12.11
C LEU A 161 -10.50 8.36 -12.58
N PRO A 162 -9.30 7.75 -12.44
CA PRO A 162 -8.08 8.33 -13.00
C PRO A 162 -8.23 8.61 -14.51
N PRO A 163 -7.61 9.69 -15.03
CA PRO A 163 -7.67 9.99 -16.46
C PRO A 163 -7.25 8.80 -17.33
N GLY A 164 -8.05 8.51 -18.36
CA GLY A 164 -7.79 7.41 -19.29
C GLY A 164 -8.22 6.01 -18.80
N ARG A 165 -8.77 5.90 -17.60
CA ARG A 165 -9.25 4.62 -17.07
C ARG A 165 -10.67 4.36 -17.54
N THR A 166 -10.88 3.23 -18.22
CA THR A 166 -12.20 2.73 -18.60
C THR A 166 -12.79 1.87 -17.47
N PRO A 167 -14.13 1.83 -17.33
CA PRO A 167 -14.78 0.93 -16.38
C PRO A 167 -14.39 -0.53 -16.61
N VAL A 168 -14.14 -1.25 -15.52
CA VAL A 168 -13.82 -2.67 -15.55
C VAL A 168 -15.12 -3.48 -15.58
N THR A 169 -15.24 -4.41 -16.52
CA THR A 169 -16.36 -5.35 -16.56
C THR A 169 -16.01 -6.57 -15.71
N THR A 170 -16.79 -6.82 -14.67
CA THR A 170 -16.65 -7.99 -13.80
C THR A 170 -17.79 -8.96 -14.05
N VAL A 171 -17.48 -10.23 -14.29
CA VAL A 171 -18.48 -11.28 -14.60
C VAL A 171 -18.21 -12.49 -13.70
N ALA A 172 -19.25 -13.03 -13.08
CA ALA A 172 -19.19 -14.31 -12.40
C ALA A 172 -19.52 -15.43 -13.40
N ILE A 173 -18.64 -16.41 -13.53
CA ILE A 173 -18.77 -17.50 -14.48
C ILE A 173 -18.59 -18.83 -13.73
N PRO A 174 -19.47 -19.84 -13.96
CA PRO A 174 -19.34 -21.13 -13.31
C PRO A 174 -18.06 -21.86 -13.76
N ASP A 175 -17.47 -22.64 -12.87
CA ASP A 175 -16.19 -23.35 -13.11
C ASP A 175 -16.27 -24.35 -14.28
N THR A 176 -17.45 -24.85 -14.61
CA THR A 176 -17.71 -25.67 -15.80
C THR A 176 -17.34 -24.98 -17.12
N ARG A 177 -17.22 -23.67 -17.11
CA ARG A 177 -16.82 -22.84 -18.28
C ARG A 177 -15.37 -22.37 -18.22
N ARG A 178 -14.52 -23.04 -17.46
CA ARG A 178 -13.09 -22.71 -17.31
C ARG A 178 -12.36 -22.67 -18.67
N THR A 179 -12.69 -23.60 -19.55
CA THR A 179 -12.13 -23.64 -20.92
C THR A 179 -12.43 -22.39 -21.72
N ASP A 180 -13.66 -21.88 -21.63
CA ASP A 180 -14.04 -20.63 -22.32
C ASP A 180 -13.21 -19.44 -21.84
N ILE A 181 -12.85 -19.42 -20.54
CA ILE A 181 -12.00 -18.38 -19.97
C ILE A 181 -10.57 -18.48 -20.48
N ILE A 182 -10.03 -19.69 -20.58
CA ILE A 182 -8.70 -19.94 -21.12
C ILE A 182 -8.63 -19.47 -22.59
N ASP A 183 -9.65 -19.78 -23.40
CA ASP A 183 -9.72 -19.33 -24.79
C ASP A 183 -9.86 -17.82 -24.91
N ARG A 184 -10.60 -17.19 -24.02
CA ARG A 184 -10.69 -15.73 -23.96
C ARG A 184 -9.38 -15.06 -23.56
N VAL A 185 -8.64 -15.63 -22.61
CA VAL A 185 -7.30 -15.17 -22.23
C VAL A 185 -6.34 -15.30 -23.41
N ARG A 186 -6.37 -16.45 -24.12
CA ARG A 186 -5.59 -16.64 -25.35
C ARG A 186 -5.86 -15.55 -26.35
N HIS A 187 -7.14 -15.31 -26.66
CA HIS A 187 -7.53 -14.28 -27.62
C HIS A 187 -7.07 -12.87 -27.17
N ALA A 188 -7.30 -12.51 -25.92
CA ALA A 188 -6.90 -11.21 -25.39
C ALA A 188 -5.38 -10.99 -25.45
N CYS A 189 -4.58 -12.02 -25.11
CA CYS A 189 -3.12 -11.91 -25.14
C CYS A 189 -2.55 -11.94 -26.56
N MET A 190 -3.04 -12.85 -27.41
CA MET A 190 -2.47 -13.05 -28.76
C MET A 190 -2.96 -12.02 -29.77
N THR A 191 -4.23 -11.62 -29.69
CA THR A 191 -4.85 -10.76 -30.70
C THR A 191 -4.90 -9.29 -30.27
N GLU A 192 -5.16 -9.03 -28.97
CA GLU A 192 -5.30 -7.67 -28.45
C GLU A 192 -4.02 -7.17 -27.78
N GLY A 193 -2.96 -8.00 -27.67
CA GLY A 193 -1.69 -7.64 -27.03
C GLY A 193 -1.82 -7.34 -25.52
N ARG A 194 -2.84 -7.91 -24.87
CA ARG A 194 -3.08 -7.70 -23.44
C ARG A 194 -2.27 -8.65 -22.57
N GLN A 195 -2.14 -8.29 -21.33
CA GLN A 195 -1.58 -9.13 -20.27
C GLN A 195 -2.71 -9.63 -19.37
N ALA A 196 -2.56 -10.82 -18.80
CA ALA A 196 -3.55 -11.41 -17.91
C ALA A 196 -2.94 -11.85 -16.59
N TYR A 197 -3.64 -11.58 -15.48
CA TYR A 197 -3.37 -12.19 -14.19
C TYR A 197 -4.38 -13.30 -13.93
N TRP A 198 -3.88 -14.50 -13.68
CA TRP A 198 -4.69 -15.61 -13.21
C TRP A 198 -4.48 -15.78 -11.71
N VAL A 199 -5.46 -15.41 -10.90
CA VAL A 199 -5.35 -15.44 -9.44
C VAL A 199 -5.93 -16.75 -8.91
N CYS A 200 -5.08 -17.55 -8.27
CA CYS A 200 -5.49 -18.77 -7.57
C CYS A 200 -5.76 -18.42 -6.12
N THR A 201 -7.00 -18.65 -5.66
CA THR A 201 -7.38 -18.51 -4.26
C THR A 201 -7.65 -19.90 -3.69
N LEU A 202 -7.13 -20.17 -2.50
CA LEU A 202 -7.51 -21.35 -1.72
C LEU A 202 -8.44 -20.95 -0.58
N ILE A 203 -9.35 -21.85 -0.25
CA ILE A 203 -10.31 -21.69 0.84
C ILE A 203 -9.66 -22.07 2.19
N GLU A 204 -8.47 -22.68 2.17
CA GLU A 204 -7.75 -23.15 3.37
C GLU A 204 -6.54 -22.30 3.71
N GLU A 205 -6.32 -22.06 5.02
CA GLU A 205 -5.30 -21.16 5.61
C GLU A 205 -3.84 -21.67 5.54
N SER A 206 -3.49 -22.56 4.62
CA SER A 206 -2.14 -23.10 4.50
C SER A 206 -1.38 -22.53 3.31
N GLU A 207 -0.35 -21.71 3.56
CA GLU A 207 0.56 -21.19 2.54
C GLU A 207 1.22 -22.29 1.67
N LEU A 208 1.33 -23.51 2.20
CA LEU A 208 1.87 -24.65 1.46
C LEU A 208 0.89 -25.15 0.40
N LEU A 209 -0.39 -25.28 0.76
CA LEU A 209 -1.45 -25.69 -0.16
C LEU A 209 -1.73 -24.64 -1.22
N GLU A 210 -1.63 -23.35 -0.85
CA GLU A 210 -1.72 -22.22 -1.81
C GLU A 210 -0.62 -22.30 -2.87
N ALA A 211 0.61 -22.55 -2.47
CA ALA A 211 1.72 -22.69 -3.39
C ALA A 211 1.54 -23.88 -4.33
N GLN A 212 1.13 -25.05 -3.81
CA GLN A 212 0.90 -26.25 -4.60
C GLN A 212 -0.25 -26.09 -5.61
N ALA A 213 -1.35 -25.44 -5.23
CA ALA A 213 -2.47 -25.18 -6.14
C ALA A 213 -2.09 -24.16 -7.22
N ALA A 214 -1.28 -23.15 -6.89
CA ALA A 214 -0.77 -22.20 -7.87
C ALA A 214 0.18 -22.89 -8.86
N GLU A 215 1.05 -23.79 -8.40
CA GLU A 215 1.95 -24.58 -9.24
C GLU A 215 1.16 -25.51 -10.16
N ALA A 216 0.14 -26.23 -9.66
CA ALA A 216 -0.69 -27.12 -10.47
C ALA A 216 -1.46 -26.34 -11.56
N THR A 217 -2.03 -25.20 -11.21
CA THR A 217 -2.73 -24.33 -12.16
C THR A 217 -1.76 -23.75 -13.20
N TRP A 218 -0.54 -23.41 -12.80
CA TRP A 218 0.49 -22.92 -13.71
C TRP A 218 0.87 -23.96 -14.76
N GLU A 219 1.07 -25.24 -14.36
CA GLU A 219 1.35 -26.33 -15.30
C GLU A 219 0.17 -26.56 -16.25
N GLU A 220 -1.08 -26.55 -15.74
CA GLU A 220 -2.29 -26.63 -16.56
C GLU A 220 -2.34 -25.51 -17.63
N LEU A 221 -2.11 -24.26 -17.20
CA LEU A 221 -2.14 -23.11 -18.09
C LEU A 221 -1.01 -23.13 -19.13
N LYS A 222 0.19 -23.60 -18.79
CA LYS A 222 1.29 -23.79 -19.76
C LYS A 222 0.94 -24.80 -20.84
N LEU A 223 0.27 -25.89 -20.46
CA LEU A 223 -0.19 -26.90 -21.42
C LEU A 223 -1.34 -26.36 -22.30
N ALA A 224 -2.25 -25.61 -21.70
CA ALA A 224 -3.40 -25.07 -22.40
C ALA A 224 -3.06 -23.85 -23.28
N LEU A 225 -2.03 -23.08 -22.94
CA LEU A 225 -1.59 -21.84 -23.58
C LEU A 225 -0.12 -21.88 -24.00
N PRO A 226 0.29 -22.85 -24.84
CA PRO A 226 1.71 -23.03 -25.20
C PRO A 226 2.28 -21.83 -26.00
N GLU A 227 1.41 -20.98 -26.55
CA GLU A 227 1.79 -19.78 -27.30
C GLU A 227 2.12 -18.60 -26.40
N LEU A 228 1.75 -18.66 -25.11
CA LEU A 228 1.94 -17.58 -24.16
C LEU A 228 3.08 -17.87 -23.18
N ASN A 229 3.77 -16.82 -22.76
CA ASN A 229 4.75 -16.91 -21.68
C ASN A 229 4.03 -16.82 -20.33
N VAL A 230 3.82 -17.97 -19.69
CA VAL A 230 3.09 -18.07 -18.43
C VAL A 230 4.06 -18.10 -17.24
N GLY A 231 4.14 -17.01 -16.50
CA GLY A 231 4.93 -16.90 -15.26
C GLY A 231 4.15 -17.30 -14.02
N LEU A 232 4.85 -17.73 -12.97
CA LEU A 232 4.29 -18.06 -11.66
C LEU A 232 4.84 -17.14 -10.58
N VAL A 233 3.95 -16.63 -9.71
CA VAL A 233 4.32 -15.88 -8.50
C VAL A 233 3.44 -16.34 -7.33
N HIS A 234 4.06 -16.76 -6.22
CA HIS A 234 3.35 -17.10 -4.99
C HIS A 234 4.13 -16.68 -3.72
N GLY A 235 3.49 -16.75 -2.54
CA GLY A 235 4.02 -16.26 -1.27
C GLY A 235 5.41 -16.78 -0.90
N ARG A 236 5.68 -18.07 -1.14
CA ARG A 236 6.91 -18.77 -0.74
C ARG A 236 8.13 -18.52 -1.65
N MET A 237 7.95 -17.91 -2.82
CA MET A 237 9.09 -17.57 -3.69
C MET A 237 9.98 -16.51 -3.04
N LYS A 238 11.28 -16.58 -3.33
CA LYS A 238 12.25 -15.56 -2.88
C LYS A 238 11.94 -14.19 -3.51
N PRO A 239 12.19 -13.08 -2.81
CA PRO A 239 11.92 -11.74 -3.33
C PRO A 239 12.56 -11.46 -4.70
N ALA A 240 13.80 -11.91 -4.92
CA ALA A 240 14.51 -11.74 -6.19
C ALA A 240 13.81 -12.48 -7.35
N GLU A 241 13.31 -13.70 -7.10
CA GLU A 241 12.57 -14.49 -8.09
C GLU A 241 11.26 -13.80 -8.47
N LYS A 242 10.50 -13.31 -7.48
CA LYS A 242 9.28 -12.52 -7.71
C LYS A 242 9.56 -11.29 -8.56
N GLN A 243 10.63 -10.56 -8.24
CA GLN A 243 11.02 -9.37 -9.00
C GLN A 243 11.39 -9.71 -10.45
N ALA A 244 12.12 -10.81 -10.67
CA ALA A 244 12.50 -11.24 -12.02
C ALA A 244 11.26 -11.59 -12.87
N VAL A 245 10.32 -12.36 -12.32
CA VAL A 245 9.07 -12.68 -13.02
C VAL A 245 8.25 -11.42 -13.32
N MET A 246 8.11 -10.52 -12.35
CA MET A 246 7.37 -9.27 -12.54
C MET A 246 8.06 -8.31 -13.52
N ALA A 247 9.38 -8.32 -13.60
CA ALA A 247 10.13 -7.52 -14.58
C ALA A 247 9.93 -8.05 -16.00
N SER A 248 9.85 -9.38 -16.17
CA SER A 248 9.58 -9.99 -17.48
C SER A 248 8.12 -9.87 -17.92
N PHE A 249 7.20 -9.57 -16.99
CA PHE A 249 5.79 -9.38 -17.27
C PHE A 249 5.46 -7.95 -17.77
N LYS A 250 6.30 -6.97 -17.46
CA LYS A 250 6.17 -5.59 -17.95
C LYS A 250 6.62 -5.43 -19.38
#